data_ba16d8dff632f6b095a79fe0195dc7a8
#
_entry.id   ba16d8dff632f6b095a79fe0195dc7a8
#
_cell.length_a   1.000
_cell.length_b   1.000
_cell.length_c   1.000
_cell.angle_alpha   90.00
_cell.angle_beta   90.00
_cell.angle_gamma   90.00
#
_symmetry.space_group_name_H-M   'P 1'
#
loop_
_entity.id
_entity.type
_entity.pdbx_description
1 polymer ?
#
loop_
_entity_poly.entity_id
_entity_poly.type
_entity_poly.pdbx_seq_one_letter_code
_entity_poly.pdbx_strand_id
1 'polypeptide(L)'
;MASKALFTALDVDLFGHIDRGINSTAELSQKLGVAEHRLSTLLAALTALGLIAHEDARYSNSPAAARYLVRGARDYFGDYYRLQIDKQIYPAFERLGDGLNGRPGQSIYSLIEDPDEAAVFSIAQHQGSSGPAVLLSRAVDLVGARMLLDVGGGTGAMSIALCRRYELDATIIDFPTVIALAKQFVAEAGLEDRIRLIAGDALEIEWPGGFDVVLMSYLLSAVGETEINPVLQKAKAALRRGGRLVIHDFMLDADRNGPREAALWFLSYIASRADTISFSAEELSDRLSRQGFEVTSSGVLIPDITKFLVARVN
;
A
#
# COMPACT_ATOMS: atom_id res chain seq x y z
N MET A 1 5.40 -21.33 2.58
CA MET A 1 4.41 -22.28 2.02
C MET A 1 2.99 -21.73 2.07
N ALA A 2 2.50 -21.23 3.21
CA ALA A 2 1.14 -20.67 3.31
C ALA A 2 0.84 -19.57 2.30
N SER A 3 1.74 -18.59 2.15
CA SER A 3 1.60 -17.50 1.18
C SER A 3 1.43 -18.01 -0.25
N LYS A 4 2.26 -19.00 -0.68
CA LYS A 4 2.15 -19.55 -2.04
C LYS A 4 0.88 -20.37 -2.26
N ALA A 5 0.33 -21.03 -1.23
CA ALA A 5 -0.98 -21.67 -1.33
C ALA A 5 -2.09 -20.65 -1.59
N LEU A 6 -2.08 -19.53 -0.87
CA LEU A 6 -3.02 -18.39 -1.09
C LEU A 6 -2.85 -17.80 -2.50
N PHE A 7 -1.61 -17.50 -2.92
CA PHE A 7 -1.35 -16.89 -4.22
C PHE A 7 -1.79 -17.81 -5.36
N THR A 8 -1.48 -19.10 -5.28
CA THR A 8 -1.94 -20.09 -6.27
C THR A 8 -3.47 -20.17 -6.34
N ALA A 9 -4.15 -20.15 -5.19
CA ALA A 9 -5.61 -20.16 -5.16
C ALA A 9 -6.23 -18.90 -5.79
N LEU A 10 -5.59 -17.74 -5.59
CA LEU A 10 -6.00 -16.48 -6.22
C LEU A 10 -5.75 -16.47 -7.74
N ASP A 11 -4.61 -17.02 -8.19
CA ASP A 11 -4.27 -17.11 -9.62
C ASP A 11 -5.32 -17.91 -10.41
N VAL A 12 -5.82 -18.99 -9.83
CA VAL A 12 -6.82 -19.85 -10.47
C VAL A 12 -8.27 -19.46 -10.13
N ASP A 13 -8.49 -18.30 -9.50
CA ASP A 13 -9.82 -17.82 -9.06
C ASP A 13 -10.61 -18.85 -8.23
N LEU A 14 -9.92 -19.63 -7.39
CA LEU A 14 -10.52 -20.71 -6.61
C LEU A 14 -11.67 -20.21 -5.73
N PHE A 15 -11.47 -19.10 -5.02
CA PHE A 15 -12.48 -18.50 -4.14
C PHE A 15 -13.71 -18.06 -4.92
N GLY A 16 -13.54 -17.50 -6.11
CA GLY A 16 -14.64 -17.13 -6.99
C GLY A 16 -15.39 -18.34 -7.54
N HIS A 17 -14.71 -19.45 -7.83
CA HIS A 17 -15.39 -20.69 -8.25
C HIS A 17 -16.25 -21.27 -7.13
N ILE A 18 -15.71 -21.34 -5.92
CA ILE A 18 -16.45 -21.81 -4.73
C ILE A 18 -17.68 -20.92 -4.48
N ASP A 19 -17.54 -19.61 -4.58
CA ASP A 19 -18.64 -18.64 -4.40
C ASP A 19 -19.76 -18.83 -5.41
N ARG A 20 -19.42 -19.22 -6.65
CA ARG A 20 -20.39 -19.53 -7.71
C ARG A 20 -20.98 -20.94 -7.64
N GLY A 21 -20.70 -21.70 -6.56
CA GLY A 21 -21.27 -23.03 -6.32
C GLY A 21 -20.52 -24.19 -7.00
N ILE A 22 -19.35 -23.95 -7.65
CA ILE A 22 -18.44 -24.99 -8.14
C ILE A 22 -17.54 -25.35 -6.96
N ASN A 23 -17.95 -26.30 -6.14
CA ASN A 23 -17.38 -26.44 -4.81
C ASN A 23 -17.12 -27.88 -4.33
N SER A 24 -17.20 -28.88 -5.17
CA SER A 24 -16.64 -30.21 -4.91
C SER A 24 -15.25 -30.37 -5.55
N THR A 25 -14.43 -31.28 -5.06
CA THR A 25 -13.10 -31.54 -5.64
C THR A 25 -13.20 -31.89 -7.13
N ALA A 26 -14.17 -32.72 -7.51
CA ALA A 26 -14.37 -33.14 -8.91
C ALA A 26 -14.77 -31.97 -9.81
N GLU A 27 -15.75 -31.15 -9.39
CA GLU A 27 -16.21 -29.97 -10.16
C GLU A 27 -15.08 -28.95 -10.33
N LEU A 28 -14.34 -28.66 -9.26
CA LEU A 28 -13.19 -27.75 -9.28
C LEU A 28 -12.06 -28.32 -10.15
N SER A 29 -11.75 -29.62 -10.05
CA SER A 29 -10.78 -30.30 -10.88
C SER A 29 -11.09 -30.17 -12.36
N GLN A 30 -12.33 -30.45 -12.75
CA GLN A 30 -12.80 -30.29 -14.12
C GLN A 30 -12.72 -28.82 -14.59
N LYS A 31 -13.15 -27.88 -13.75
CA LYS A 31 -13.17 -26.45 -14.08
C LYS A 31 -11.77 -25.85 -14.27
N LEU A 32 -10.82 -26.29 -13.43
CA LEU A 32 -9.46 -25.76 -13.42
C LEU A 32 -8.51 -26.55 -14.34
N GLY A 33 -8.92 -27.70 -14.84
CA GLY A 33 -8.05 -28.60 -15.62
C GLY A 33 -6.89 -29.19 -14.79
N VAL A 34 -7.07 -29.34 -13.47
CA VAL A 34 -6.07 -29.83 -12.53
C VAL A 34 -6.48 -31.21 -12.02
N ALA A 35 -5.57 -32.17 -12.00
CA ALA A 35 -5.85 -33.53 -11.49
C ALA A 35 -6.34 -33.49 -10.02
N GLU A 36 -7.40 -34.23 -9.71
CA GLU A 36 -8.07 -34.22 -8.40
C GLU A 36 -7.12 -34.43 -7.21
N HIS A 37 -6.17 -35.38 -7.32
CA HIS A 37 -5.24 -35.66 -6.23
C HIS A 37 -4.28 -34.49 -5.93
N ARG A 38 -3.96 -33.65 -6.92
CA ARG A 38 -3.16 -32.43 -6.73
C ARG A 38 -4.00 -31.31 -6.15
N LEU A 39 -5.21 -31.14 -6.68
CA LEU A 39 -6.13 -30.11 -6.20
C LEU A 39 -6.54 -30.39 -4.76
N SER A 40 -6.84 -31.65 -4.39
CA SER A 40 -7.19 -32.00 -3.01
C SER A 40 -6.11 -31.64 -2.00
N THR A 41 -4.84 -31.70 -2.39
CA THR A 41 -3.72 -31.26 -1.53
C THR A 41 -3.73 -29.75 -1.31
N LEU A 42 -4.00 -28.95 -2.34
CA LEU A 42 -4.15 -27.50 -2.20
C LEU A 42 -5.38 -27.15 -1.34
N LEU A 43 -6.51 -27.80 -1.60
CA LEU A 43 -7.75 -27.58 -0.83
C LEU A 43 -7.56 -27.94 0.65
N ALA A 44 -6.87 -29.03 0.97
CA ALA A 44 -6.53 -29.40 2.34
C ALA A 44 -5.65 -28.32 3.02
N ALA A 45 -4.66 -27.78 2.31
CA ALA A 45 -3.82 -26.71 2.82
C ALA A 45 -4.63 -25.44 3.09
N LEU A 46 -5.51 -25.04 2.17
CA LEU A 46 -6.37 -23.85 2.34
C LEU A 46 -7.38 -24.03 3.47
N THR A 47 -7.90 -25.24 3.67
CA THR A 47 -8.77 -25.58 4.80
C THR A 47 -8.00 -25.47 6.12
N ALA A 48 -6.79 -26.01 6.18
CA ALA A 48 -5.93 -25.93 7.36
C ALA A 48 -5.53 -24.46 7.69
N LEU A 49 -5.45 -23.60 6.67
CA LEU A 49 -5.22 -22.15 6.85
C LEU A 49 -6.49 -21.38 7.23
N GLY A 50 -7.66 -22.03 7.32
CA GLY A 50 -8.92 -21.36 7.63
C GLY A 50 -9.45 -20.42 6.52
N LEU A 51 -8.95 -20.56 5.29
CA LEU A 51 -9.41 -19.78 4.15
C LEU A 51 -10.69 -20.35 3.53
N ILE A 52 -10.85 -21.67 3.59
CA ILE A 52 -12.07 -22.38 3.18
C ILE A 52 -12.45 -23.39 4.27
N ALA A 53 -13.72 -23.78 4.30
CA ALA A 53 -14.22 -24.89 5.11
C ALA A 53 -14.61 -26.07 4.20
N HIS A 54 -14.57 -27.30 4.75
CA HIS A 54 -14.94 -28.52 4.02
C HIS A 54 -15.94 -29.31 4.86
N GLU A 55 -17.17 -29.44 4.37
CA GLU A 55 -18.27 -30.19 4.99
C GLU A 55 -19.06 -30.93 3.90
N ASP A 56 -19.49 -32.15 4.17
CA ASP A 56 -20.30 -32.97 3.26
C ASP A 56 -19.75 -33.04 1.80
N ALA A 57 -18.44 -33.24 1.69
CA ALA A 57 -17.71 -33.27 0.42
C ALA A 57 -17.78 -31.98 -0.42
N ARG A 58 -18.13 -30.86 0.20
CA ARG A 58 -18.20 -29.53 -0.43
C ARG A 58 -17.33 -28.52 0.33
N TYR A 59 -16.83 -27.56 -0.43
CA TYR A 59 -16.04 -26.45 0.10
C TYR A 59 -16.88 -25.17 0.15
N SER A 60 -16.63 -24.35 1.15
CA SER A 60 -17.18 -23.00 1.28
C SER A 60 -16.06 -22.02 1.64
N ASN A 61 -16.18 -20.78 1.16
CA ASN A 61 -15.26 -19.71 1.57
C ASN A 61 -15.47 -19.36 3.06
N SER A 62 -14.39 -19.13 3.80
CA SER A 62 -14.52 -18.50 5.11
C SER A 62 -15.11 -17.08 4.95
N PRO A 63 -15.72 -16.49 6.01
CA PRO A 63 -16.26 -15.13 5.94
C PRO A 63 -15.24 -14.10 5.44
N ALA A 64 -13.98 -14.23 5.85
CA ALA A 64 -12.89 -13.38 5.39
C ALA A 64 -12.57 -13.63 3.90
N ALA A 65 -12.46 -14.88 3.46
CA ALA A 65 -12.21 -15.21 2.07
C ALA A 65 -13.35 -14.75 1.15
N ALA A 66 -14.61 -14.94 1.54
CA ALA A 66 -15.77 -14.48 0.78
C ALA A 66 -15.76 -12.94 0.61
N ARG A 67 -15.35 -12.22 1.65
CA ARG A 67 -15.32 -10.76 1.64
C ARG A 67 -14.14 -10.17 0.86
N TYR A 68 -12.95 -10.76 1.02
CA TYR A 68 -11.71 -10.13 0.57
C TYR A 68 -11.02 -10.85 -0.59
N LEU A 69 -11.36 -12.13 -0.87
CA LEU A 69 -10.64 -12.93 -1.86
C LEU A 69 -11.50 -13.35 -3.06
N VAL A 70 -12.81 -13.09 -3.02
CA VAL A 70 -13.71 -13.32 -4.16
C VAL A 70 -13.66 -12.12 -5.09
N ARG A 71 -13.24 -12.34 -6.35
CA ARG A 71 -13.15 -11.28 -7.35
C ARG A 71 -14.53 -10.69 -7.63
N GLY A 72 -14.63 -9.35 -7.58
CA GLY A 72 -15.88 -8.62 -7.71
C GLY A 72 -16.62 -8.36 -6.40
N ALA A 73 -16.19 -8.92 -5.27
CA ALA A 73 -16.67 -8.52 -3.96
C ALA A 73 -16.31 -7.04 -3.68
N ARG A 74 -17.18 -6.36 -2.91
CA ARG A 74 -17.00 -4.92 -2.61
C ARG A 74 -15.64 -4.58 -2.00
N ASP A 75 -15.16 -5.45 -1.11
CA ASP A 75 -13.91 -5.24 -0.37
C ASP A 75 -12.79 -6.15 -0.91
N TYR A 76 -12.86 -6.54 -2.20
CA TYR A 76 -11.88 -7.44 -2.82
C TYR A 76 -10.45 -6.91 -2.67
N PHE A 77 -9.59 -7.75 -2.16
CA PHE A 77 -8.18 -7.45 -1.86
C PHE A 77 -7.21 -8.45 -2.53
N GLY A 78 -7.74 -9.38 -3.30
CA GLY A 78 -6.96 -10.50 -3.85
C GLY A 78 -5.88 -10.09 -4.83
N ASP A 79 -6.09 -9.03 -5.63
CA ASP A 79 -5.10 -8.59 -6.60
C ASP A 79 -3.87 -7.95 -5.93
N TYR A 80 -4.00 -7.33 -4.76
CA TYR A 80 -2.85 -6.91 -3.96
C TYR A 80 -1.90 -8.07 -3.68
N TYR A 81 -2.45 -9.21 -3.21
CA TYR A 81 -1.64 -10.40 -2.94
C TYR A 81 -1.14 -11.08 -4.22
N ARG A 82 -2.01 -11.24 -5.21
CA ARG A 82 -1.72 -11.97 -6.44
C ARG A 82 -0.74 -11.24 -7.35
N LEU A 83 -0.87 -9.93 -7.47
CA LEU A 83 -0.06 -9.11 -8.36
C LEU A 83 1.19 -8.58 -7.65
N GLN A 84 1.01 -7.71 -6.67
CA GLN A 84 2.14 -7.04 -6.04
C GLN A 84 2.95 -7.97 -5.13
N ILE A 85 2.28 -8.63 -4.18
CA ILE A 85 3.02 -9.44 -3.20
C ILE A 85 3.67 -10.64 -3.90
N ASP A 86 2.91 -11.41 -4.68
CA ASP A 86 3.45 -12.64 -5.31
C ASP A 86 4.42 -12.37 -6.45
N LYS A 87 4.11 -11.40 -7.33
CA LYS A 87 4.89 -11.21 -8.57
C LYS A 87 6.03 -10.22 -8.43
N GLN A 88 5.90 -9.21 -7.57
CA GLN A 88 6.89 -8.14 -7.46
C GLN A 88 7.68 -8.21 -6.15
N ILE A 89 7.02 -8.39 -4.98
CA ILE A 89 7.72 -8.36 -3.69
C ILE A 89 8.30 -9.72 -3.30
N TYR A 90 7.52 -10.80 -3.44
CA TYR A 90 7.95 -12.12 -2.99
C TYR A 90 9.25 -12.62 -3.65
N PRO A 91 9.51 -12.41 -4.95
CA PRO A 91 10.78 -12.78 -5.57
C PRO A 91 11.99 -12.02 -5.00
N ALA A 92 11.82 -10.78 -4.53
CA ALA A 92 12.90 -10.03 -3.91
C ALA A 92 13.42 -10.70 -2.62
N PHE A 93 12.55 -11.38 -1.86
CA PHE A 93 12.94 -12.07 -0.63
C PHE A 93 13.91 -13.23 -0.86
N GLU A 94 13.98 -13.83 -2.06
CA GLU A 94 14.99 -14.85 -2.41
C GLU A 94 16.41 -14.26 -2.28
N ARG A 95 16.54 -12.94 -2.41
CA ARG A 95 17.81 -12.20 -2.33
C ARG A 95 18.02 -11.48 -1.00
N LEU A 96 17.21 -11.73 0.02
CA LEU A 96 17.33 -11.06 1.32
C LEU A 96 18.73 -11.19 1.91
N GLY A 97 19.34 -12.39 1.80
CA GLY A 97 20.72 -12.62 2.26
C GLY A 97 21.76 -11.78 1.50
N ASP A 98 21.57 -11.59 0.20
CA ASP A 98 22.42 -10.67 -0.60
C ASP A 98 22.21 -9.22 -0.19
N GLY A 99 20.94 -8.81 0.02
CA GLY A 99 20.60 -7.47 0.50
C GLY A 99 21.24 -7.12 1.83
N LEU A 100 21.24 -8.04 2.80
CA LEU A 100 21.93 -7.88 4.08
C LEU A 100 23.47 -7.68 3.92
N ASN A 101 24.04 -8.22 2.84
CA ASN A 101 25.46 -8.03 2.49
C ASN A 101 25.69 -6.83 1.55
N GLY A 102 24.73 -5.90 1.43
CA GLY A 102 24.85 -4.70 0.61
C GLY A 102 24.75 -4.95 -0.90
N ARG A 103 24.19 -6.09 -1.33
CA ARG A 103 23.96 -6.46 -2.73
C ARG A 103 22.47 -6.71 -3.00
N PRO A 104 21.62 -5.70 -2.84
CA PRO A 104 20.17 -5.85 -3.03
C PRO A 104 19.82 -6.24 -4.47
N GLY A 105 18.59 -6.71 -4.65
CA GLY A 105 17.99 -6.90 -5.96
C GLY A 105 17.56 -5.58 -6.60
N GLN A 106 16.74 -5.70 -7.65
CA GLN A 106 16.12 -4.55 -8.30
C GLN A 106 15.01 -3.99 -7.41
N SER A 107 14.95 -2.66 -7.31
CA SER A 107 13.87 -1.97 -6.60
C SER A 107 12.56 -2.12 -7.37
N ILE A 108 11.45 -2.26 -6.65
CA ILE A 108 10.12 -2.24 -7.26
C ILE A 108 9.86 -0.90 -7.99
N TYR A 109 10.46 0.19 -7.50
CA TYR A 109 10.32 1.52 -8.11
C TYR A 109 11.04 1.65 -9.45
N SER A 110 12.09 0.85 -9.69
CA SER A 110 12.69 0.76 -11.03
C SER A 110 11.90 -0.15 -11.97
N LEU A 111 11.12 -1.10 -11.45
CA LEU A 111 10.22 -1.90 -12.27
C LEU A 111 9.06 -1.09 -12.84
N ILE A 112 8.53 -0.13 -12.08
CA ILE A 112 7.38 0.69 -12.53
C ILE A 112 7.72 1.75 -13.59
N GLU A 113 8.96 1.84 -14.05
CA GLU A 113 9.30 2.52 -15.29
C GLU A 113 8.69 1.82 -16.51
N ASP A 114 8.52 0.50 -16.45
CA ASP A 114 7.78 -0.29 -17.43
C ASP A 114 6.27 -0.10 -17.24
N PRO A 115 5.49 0.28 -18.28
CA PRO A 115 4.04 0.52 -18.14
C PRO A 115 3.23 -0.70 -17.68
N ASP A 116 3.61 -1.92 -18.08
CA ASP A 116 2.89 -3.13 -17.69
C ASP A 116 3.13 -3.45 -16.20
N GLU A 117 4.36 -3.33 -15.73
CA GLU A 117 4.72 -3.47 -14.32
C GLU A 117 4.08 -2.36 -13.46
N ALA A 118 4.05 -1.12 -13.97
CA ALA A 118 3.37 0.00 -13.33
C ALA A 118 1.86 -0.25 -13.20
N ALA A 119 1.22 -0.86 -14.21
CA ALA A 119 -0.20 -1.22 -14.14
C ALA A 119 -0.46 -2.27 -13.06
N VAL A 120 0.35 -3.33 -13.02
CA VAL A 120 0.28 -4.37 -11.99
C VAL A 120 0.42 -3.76 -10.58
N PHE A 121 1.46 -2.95 -10.39
CA PHE A 121 1.73 -2.26 -9.13
C PHE A 121 0.57 -1.34 -8.73
N SER A 122 0.13 -0.46 -9.63
CA SER A 122 -0.84 0.59 -9.32
C SER A 122 -2.24 0.04 -9.01
N ILE A 123 -2.70 -0.98 -9.75
CA ILE A 123 -3.98 -1.65 -9.47
C ILE A 123 -3.93 -2.31 -8.10
N ALA A 124 -2.86 -3.05 -7.80
CA ALA A 124 -2.69 -3.70 -6.52
C ALA A 124 -2.60 -2.70 -5.36
N GLN A 125 -1.81 -1.63 -5.52
CA GLN A 125 -1.68 -0.57 -4.52
C GLN A 125 -2.98 0.20 -4.29
N HIS A 126 -3.78 0.44 -5.33
CA HIS A 126 -5.09 1.07 -5.15
C HIS A 126 -5.98 0.27 -4.20
N GLN A 127 -6.04 -1.05 -4.41
CA GLN A 127 -6.78 -1.94 -3.52
C GLN A 127 -6.18 -1.94 -2.12
N GLY A 128 -4.85 -2.07 -2.01
CA GLY A 128 -4.12 -2.05 -0.74
C GLY A 128 -4.33 -0.76 0.06
N SER A 129 -4.49 0.37 -0.63
CA SER A 129 -4.58 1.70 -0.02
C SER A 129 -6.02 2.17 0.25
N SER A 130 -7.04 1.57 -0.39
CA SER A 130 -8.43 2.04 -0.27
C SER A 130 -8.98 1.96 1.16
N GLY A 131 -8.71 0.87 1.88
CA GLY A 131 -9.09 0.73 3.29
C GLY A 131 -8.34 1.72 4.20
N PRO A 132 -7.00 1.74 4.17
CA PRO A 132 -6.18 2.74 4.87
C PRO A 132 -6.60 4.18 4.61
N ALA A 133 -6.97 4.52 3.37
CA ALA A 133 -7.40 5.86 2.99
C ALA A 133 -8.66 6.31 3.74
N VAL A 134 -9.65 5.42 3.85
CA VAL A 134 -10.87 5.69 4.64
C VAL A 134 -10.52 5.85 6.12
N LEU A 135 -9.64 5.02 6.67
CA LEU A 135 -9.20 5.12 8.06
C LEU A 135 -8.44 6.43 8.31
N LEU A 136 -7.47 6.77 7.46
CA LEU A 136 -6.69 8.00 7.57
C LEU A 136 -7.59 9.23 7.50
N SER A 137 -8.55 9.27 6.58
CA SER A 137 -9.49 10.37 6.46
C SER A 137 -10.31 10.63 7.73
N ARG A 138 -10.48 9.61 8.59
CA ARG A 138 -11.18 9.72 9.88
C ARG A 138 -10.25 10.02 11.04
N ALA A 139 -8.98 9.60 10.95
CA ALA A 139 -7.99 9.74 12.01
C ALA A 139 -7.38 11.15 12.05
N VAL A 140 -7.26 11.82 10.90
CA VAL A 140 -6.68 13.17 10.81
C VAL A 140 -7.78 14.23 10.80
N ASP A 141 -7.53 15.36 11.49
CA ASP A 141 -8.40 16.51 11.42
C ASP A 141 -7.87 17.51 10.38
N LEU A 142 -8.58 17.64 9.26
CA LEU A 142 -8.27 18.57 8.18
C LEU A 142 -9.35 19.65 7.98
N VAL A 143 -10.20 19.87 8.98
CA VAL A 143 -11.21 20.92 8.92
C VAL A 143 -10.54 22.28 8.65
N GLY A 144 -11.12 23.04 7.70
CA GLY A 144 -10.62 24.35 7.25
C GLY A 144 -9.46 24.29 6.24
N ALA A 145 -8.87 23.12 5.95
CA ALA A 145 -7.94 22.98 4.84
C ALA A 145 -8.70 22.98 3.50
N ARG A 146 -8.05 23.52 2.45
CA ARG A 146 -8.58 23.60 1.09
C ARG A 146 -7.67 22.96 0.04
N MET A 147 -6.36 23.03 0.26
CA MET A 147 -5.34 22.59 -0.71
C MET A 147 -4.49 21.45 -0.12
N LEU A 148 -4.49 20.31 -0.76
CA LEU A 148 -3.71 19.12 -0.41
C LEU A 148 -2.65 18.84 -1.49
N LEU A 149 -1.41 18.62 -1.08
CA LEU A 149 -0.37 18.01 -1.92
C LEU A 149 -0.14 16.57 -1.43
N ASP A 150 -0.39 15.60 -2.29
CA ASP A 150 -0.19 14.16 -2.04
C ASP A 150 1.05 13.70 -2.80
N VAL A 151 2.14 13.47 -2.08
CA VAL A 151 3.45 13.17 -2.65
C VAL A 151 3.68 11.66 -2.67
N GLY A 152 3.94 11.12 -3.86
CA GLY A 152 3.92 9.68 -4.06
C GLY A 152 2.50 9.13 -3.92
N GLY A 153 1.49 9.90 -4.36
CA GLY A 153 0.07 9.60 -4.10
C GLY A 153 -0.50 8.43 -4.89
N GLY A 154 0.32 7.79 -5.74
CA GLY A 154 -0.08 6.63 -6.52
C GLY A 154 -1.29 6.91 -7.41
N THR A 155 -2.26 6.02 -7.36
CA THR A 155 -3.55 6.16 -8.06
C THR A 155 -4.51 7.16 -7.41
N GLY A 156 -4.11 7.80 -6.31
CA GLY A 156 -4.89 8.81 -5.61
C GLY A 156 -5.87 8.28 -4.56
N ALA A 157 -5.73 7.04 -4.10
CA ALA A 157 -6.65 6.45 -3.12
C ALA A 157 -6.81 7.33 -1.86
N MET A 158 -5.70 7.86 -1.32
CA MET A 158 -5.71 8.77 -0.17
C MET A 158 -6.38 10.10 -0.50
N SER A 159 -5.97 10.75 -1.59
CA SER A 159 -6.55 12.00 -2.07
C SER A 159 -8.05 11.90 -2.34
N ILE A 160 -8.50 10.82 -2.99
CA ILE A 160 -9.93 10.56 -3.25
C ILE A 160 -10.71 10.48 -1.94
N ALA A 161 -10.22 9.73 -0.94
CA ALA A 161 -10.90 9.59 0.34
C ALA A 161 -10.96 10.92 1.12
N LEU A 162 -9.87 11.68 1.10
CA LEU A 162 -9.78 12.97 1.77
C LEU A 162 -10.66 14.03 1.07
N CYS A 163 -10.65 14.11 -0.26
CA CYS A 163 -11.51 14.99 -1.03
C CYS A 163 -13.01 14.70 -0.84
N ARG A 164 -13.39 13.42 -0.69
CA ARG A 164 -14.77 13.03 -0.40
C ARG A 164 -15.22 13.39 1.02
N ARG A 165 -14.29 13.40 1.98
CA ARG A 165 -14.58 13.68 3.38
C ARG A 165 -14.54 15.17 3.71
N TYR A 166 -13.61 15.87 3.08
CA TYR A 166 -13.35 17.30 3.29
C TYR A 166 -13.54 18.07 1.98
N GLU A 167 -13.80 19.36 2.05
CA GLU A 167 -13.87 20.22 0.85
C GLU A 167 -12.45 20.62 0.41
N LEU A 168 -11.65 19.62 0.01
CA LEU A 168 -10.26 19.78 -0.42
C LEU A 168 -10.14 19.64 -1.94
N ASP A 169 -9.27 20.45 -2.53
CA ASP A 169 -8.69 20.19 -3.84
C ASP A 169 -7.30 19.60 -3.64
N ALA A 170 -7.00 18.53 -4.37
CA ALA A 170 -5.73 17.83 -4.23
C ALA A 170 -4.84 17.99 -5.46
N THR A 171 -3.53 17.96 -5.23
CA THR A 171 -2.53 17.80 -6.27
C THR A 171 -1.73 16.55 -5.95
N ILE A 172 -1.66 15.59 -6.86
CA ILE A 172 -0.90 14.35 -6.73
C ILE A 172 0.38 14.46 -7.54
N ILE A 173 1.52 14.12 -6.94
CA ILE A 173 2.81 13.94 -7.62
C ILE A 173 3.15 12.46 -7.58
N ASP A 174 3.43 11.86 -8.75
CA ASP A 174 3.94 10.49 -8.87
C ASP A 174 4.62 10.28 -10.23
N PHE A 175 5.28 9.13 -10.42
CA PHE A 175 5.92 8.76 -11.68
C PHE A 175 4.98 8.85 -12.88
N PRO A 176 5.48 9.18 -14.09
CA PRO A 176 4.65 9.36 -15.29
C PRO A 176 3.76 8.14 -15.61
N THR A 177 4.28 6.94 -15.44
CA THR A 177 3.57 5.67 -15.65
C THR A 177 2.42 5.49 -14.67
N VAL A 178 2.62 5.84 -13.41
CA VAL A 178 1.61 5.79 -12.33
C VAL A 178 0.54 6.86 -12.55
N ILE A 179 0.92 8.09 -12.90
CA ILE A 179 -0.01 9.20 -13.19
C ILE A 179 -0.92 8.88 -14.38
N ALA A 180 -0.43 8.14 -15.38
CA ALA A 180 -1.27 7.70 -16.49
C ALA A 180 -2.45 6.83 -16.02
N LEU A 181 -2.24 6.00 -15.00
CA LEU A 181 -3.28 5.17 -14.38
C LEU A 181 -4.13 5.96 -13.37
N ALA A 182 -3.52 6.87 -12.60
CA ALA A 182 -4.23 7.71 -11.64
C ALA A 182 -5.40 8.48 -12.29
N LYS A 183 -5.25 8.91 -13.56
CA LYS A 183 -6.32 9.56 -14.33
C LYS A 183 -7.61 8.74 -14.38
N GLN A 184 -7.48 7.42 -14.54
CA GLN A 184 -8.64 6.53 -14.61
C GLN A 184 -9.35 6.43 -13.25
N PHE A 185 -8.58 6.20 -12.17
CA PHE A 185 -9.14 6.10 -10.82
C PHE A 185 -9.78 7.40 -10.34
N VAL A 186 -9.18 8.54 -10.68
CA VAL A 186 -9.74 9.87 -10.38
C VAL A 186 -11.04 10.11 -11.14
N ALA A 187 -11.09 9.73 -12.43
CA ALA A 187 -12.30 9.82 -13.26
C ALA A 187 -13.41 8.89 -12.75
N GLU A 188 -13.09 7.64 -12.43
CA GLU A 188 -14.05 6.71 -11.82
C GLU A 188 -14.60 7.20 -10.46
N ALA A 189 -13.80 8.01 -9.75
CA ALA A 189 -14.23 8.65 -8.52
C ALA A 189 -15.09 9.91 -8.74
N GLY A 190 -15.15 10.46 -9.98
CA GLY A 190 -15.82 11.72 -10.33
C GLY A 190 -15.17 12.95 -9.70
N LEU A 191 -13.82 12.98 -9.64
CA LEU A 191 -13.06 14.02 -8.95
C LEU A 191 -12.03 14.72 -9.87
N GLU A 192 -12.19 14.65 -11.20
CA GLU A 192 -11.26 15.23 -12.18
C GLU A 192 -11.13 16.75 -12.04
N ASP A 193 -12.20 17.43 -11.64
CA ASP A 193 -12.21 18.86 -11.42
C ASP A 193 -11.55 19.28 -10.08
N ARG A 194 -11.31 18.32 -9.19
CA ARG A 194 -10.78 18.55 -7.84
C ARG A 194 -9.39 17.96 -7.59
N ILE A 195 -8.95 17.02 -8.44
CA ILE A 195 -7.67 16.35 -8.27
C ILE A 195 -6.80 16.61 -9.50
N ARG A 196 -5.77 17.44 -9.31
CA ARG A 196 -4.73 17.71 -10.30
C ARG A 196 -3.63 16.65 -10.22
N LEU A 197 -3.07 16.26 -11.36
CA LEU A 197 -2.01 15.26 -11.47
C LEU A 197 -0.74 15.91 -12.04
N ILE A 198 0.39 15.67 -11.40
CA ILE A 198 1.73 16.11 -11.82
C ILE A 198 2.61 14.86 -11.98
N ALA A 199 3.11 14.64 -13.18
CA ALA A 199 4.02 13.53 -13.49
C ALA A 199 5.48 13.94 -13.23
N GLY A 200 6.19 13.14 -12.45
CA GLY A 200 7.62 13.31 -12.18
C GLY A 200 8.07 12.56 -10.95
N ASP A 201 9.39 12.32 -10.85
CA ASP A 201 9.98 11.82 -9.62
C ASP A 201 9.92 12.90 -8.54
N ALA A 202 9.22 12.61 -7.44
CA ALA A 202 9.07 13.55 -6.32
C ALA A 202 10.42 13.95 -5.69
N LEU A 203 11.44 13.11 -5.79
CA LEU A 203 12.78 13.44 -5.31
C LEU A 203 13.47 14.51 -6.17
N GLU A 204 13.19 14.51 -7.47
CA GLU A 204 13.90 15.36 -8.44
C GLU A 204 13.15 16.65 -8.78
N ILE A 205 11.82 16.56 -9.02
CA ILE A 205 11.05 17.74 -9.45
C ILE A 205 10.83 18.76 -8.34
N GLU A 206 10.64 20.02 -8.72
CA GLU A 206 10.17 21.07 -7.80
C GLU A 206 8.69 20.86 -7.45
N TRP A 207 8.35 20.98 -6.17
CA TRP A 207 6.97 20.89 -5.74
C TRP A 207 6.30 22.25 -5.76
N PRO A 208 5.05 22.36 -6.20
CA PRO A 208 4.30 23.61 -6.07
C PRO A 208 4.10 23.96 -4.59
N GLY A 209 4.00 25.25 -4.29
CA GLY A 209 3.82 25.77 -2.93
C GLY A 209 2.39 26.23 -2.64
N GLY A 210 2.14 26.58 -1.38
CA GLY A 210 0.88 27.21 -0.95
C GLY A 210 -0.16 26.24 -0.42
N PHE A 211 0.23 25.02 -0.06
CA PHE A 211 -0.68 23.99 0.42
C PHE A 211 -0.99 24.12 1.92
N ASP A 212 -2.22 23.77 2.27
CA ASP A 212 -2.68 23.64 3.66
C ASP A 212 -2.18 22.35 4.28
N VAL A 213 -2.07 21.31 3.45
CA VAL A 213 -1.69 19.97 3.85
C VAL A 213 -0.72 19.40 2.81
N VAL A 214 0.37 18.81 3.29
CA VAL A 214 1.20 17.86 2.51
C VAL A 214 0.98 16.48 3.10
N LEU A 215 0.64 15.52 2.28
CA LEU A 215 0.49 14.11 2.65
C LEU A 215 1.65 13.31 2.05
N MET A 216 2.22 12.44 2.87
CA MET A 216 3.16 11.40 2.49
C MET A 216 2.64 10.08 3.05
N SER A 217 2.12 9.23 2.17
CA SER A 217 1.60 7.92 2.56
C SER A 217 2.42 6.82 1.92
N TYR A 218 3.08 5.99 2.73
CA TYR A 218 4.02 4.94 2.31
C TYR A 218 5.21 5.47 1.48
N LEU A 219 5.59 6.73 1.70
CA LEU A 219 6.68 7.36 0.95
C LEU A 219 8.01 7.26 1.70
N LEU A 220 8.05 7.58 3.00
CA LEU A 220 9.32 7.67 3.72
C LEU A 220 9.99 6.32 3.93
N SER A 221 9.22 5.23 4.04
CA SER A 221 9.77 3.87 4.05
C SER A 221 10.32 3.44 2.68
N ALA A 222 9.88 4.08 1.62
CA ALA A 222 10.24 3.75 0.24
C ALA A 222 11.47 4.48 -0.28
N VAL A 223 11.84 5.62 0.34
CA VAL A 223 13.03 6.41 -0.03
C VAL A 223 14.25 6.00 0.80
N GLY A 224 15.43 6.38 0.35
CA GLY A 224 16.68 6.12 1.07
C GLY A 224 16.88 7.04 2.26
N GLU A 225 17.76 6.64 3.19
CA GLU A 225 18.09 7.42 4.39
C GLU A 225 18.51 8.86 4.06
N THR A 226 19.32 9.02 3.03
CA THR A 226 19.83 10.33 2.61
C THR A 226 18.78 11.23 1.99
N GLU A 227 17.67 10.66 1.53
CA GLU A 227 16.58 11.37 0.83
C GLU A 227 15.51 11.88 1.80
N ILE A 228 15.36 11.28 2.99
CA ILE A 228 14.30 11.64 3.95
C ILE A 228 14.34 13.12 4.32
N ASN A 229 15.51 13.65 4.71
CA ASN A 229 15.62 15.05 5.12
C ASN A 229 15.35 16.02 3.95
N PRO A 230 15.91 15.85 2.74
CA PRO A 230 15.51 16.64 1.56
C PRO A 230 14.01 16.62 1.28
N VAL A 231 13.36 15.47 1.36
CA VAL A 231 11.90 15.33 1.16
C VAL A 231 11.12 16.11 2.23
N LEU A 232 11.52 16.05 3.50
CA LEU A 232 10.90 16.84 4.57
C LEU A 232 11.09 18.35 4.37
N GLN A 233 12.23 18.79 3.83
CA GLN A 233 12.48 20.20 3.49
C GLN A 233 11.59 20.64 2.33
N LYS A 234 11.43 19.83 1.27
CA LYS A 234 10.48 20.10 0.18
C LYS A 234 9.05 20.21 0.71
N ALA A 235 8.64 19.33 1.63
CA ALA A 235 7.32 19.39 2.26
C ALA A 235 7.12 20.70 3.02
N LYS A 236 8.14 21.14 3.78
CA LYS A 236 8.12 22.40 4.51
C LYS A 236 7.99 23.59 3.58
N ALA A 237 8.71 23.60 2.46
CA ALA A 237 8.64 24.67 1.46
C ALA A 237 7.29 24.71 0.72
N ALA A 238 6.66 23.55 0.50
CA ALA A 238 5.35 23.45 -0.15
C ALA A 238 4.20 23.90 0.75
N LEU A 239 4.35 23.81 2.08
CA LEU A 239 3.33 24.21 3.05
C LEU A 239 3.28 25.72 3.23
N ARG A 240 2.08 26.26 3.35
CA ARG A 240 1.88 27.61 3.86
C ARG A 240 2.14 27.67 5.37
N ARG A 241 2.35 28.88 5.90
CA ARG A 241 2.49 29.07 7.35
C ARG A 241 1.29 28.48 8.10
N GLY A 242 1.55 27.66 9.13
CA GLY A 242 0.55 26.93 9.88
C GLY A 242 -0.03 25.72 9.15
N GLY A 243 0.51 25.38 7.99
CA GLY A 243 0.15 24.18 7.25
C GLY A 243 0.54 22.88 7.98
N ARG A 244 -0.06 21.78 7.59
CA ARG A 244 0.06 20.47 8.24
C ARG A 244 0.76 19.49 7.32
N LEU A 245 1.78 18.80 7.84
CA LEU A 245 2.36 17.60 7.24
C LEU A 245 1.68 16.39 7.85
N VAL A 246 1.11 15.52 7.02
CA VAL A 246 0.55 14.24 7.41
C VAL A 246 1.45 13.14 6.86
N ILE A 247 1.98 12.29 7.73
CA ILE A 247 2.76 11.12 7.36
C ILE A 247 2.00 9.89 7.81
N HIS A 248 1.80 8.94 6.90
CA HIS A 248 1.26 7.61 7.16
C HIS A 248 2.21 6.58 6.59
N ASP A 249 2.72 5.69 7.44
CA ASP A 249 3.75 4.74 6.98
C ASP A 249 3.85 3.53 7.92
N PHE A 250 4.66 2.56 7.50
CA PHE A 250 5.16 1.53 8.38
C PHE A 250 6.12 2.17 9.39
N MET A 251 5.89 1.96 10.67
CA MET A 251 6.72 2.50 11.73
C MET A 251 6.86 1.48 12.85
N LEU A 252 8.07 1.26 13.31
CA LEU A 252 8.34 0.40 14.45
C LEU A 252 7.91 1.06 15.77
N ASP A 253 7.86 0.26 16.82
CA ASP A 253 7.80 0.76 18.18
C ASP A 253 9.20 1.26 18.61
N ALA A 254 9.26 2.14 19.61
CA ALA A 254 10.52 2.76 20.04
C ALA A 254 11.55 1.73 20.53
N ASP A 255 11.07 0.64 21.12
CA ASP A 255 11.91 -0.47 21.61
C ASP A 255 12.30 -1.47 20.50
N ARG A 256 11.80 -1.26 19.26
CA ARG A 256 11.98 -2.12 18.08
C ARG A 256 11.49 -3.57 18.24
N ASN A 257 10.62 -3.83 19.22
CA ASN A 257 10.02 -5.16 19.43
C ASN A 257 8.76 -5.42 18.58
N GLY A 258 8.33 -4.46 17.78
CA GLY A 258 7.17 -4.54 16.91
C GLY A 258 6.91 -3.22 16.17
N PRO A 259 5.74 -3.12 15.59
CA PRO A 259 4.80 -4.20 15.34
C PRO A 259 5.34 -5.18 14.29
N ARG A 260 4.91 -6.45 14.40
CA ARG A 260 5.44 -7.56 13.59
C ARG A 260 5.36 -7.29 12.09
N GLU A 261 4.21 -6.87 11.61
CA GLU A 261 4.00 -6.70 10.16
C GLU A 261 4.82 -5.53 9.60
N ALA A 262 4.96 -4.42 10.34
CA ALA A 262 5.84 -3.33 9.95
C ALA A 262 7.31 -3.78 9.88
N ALA A 263 7.77 -4.54 10.87
CA ALA A 263 9.13 -5.06 10.91
C ALA A 263 9.41 -6.01 9.72
N LEU A 264 8.46 -6.90 9.41
CA LEU A 264 8.57 -7.79 8.25
C LEU A 264 8.52 -7.02 6.92
N TRP A 265 7.74 -5.94 6.84
CA TRP A 265 7.68 -5.11 5.63
C TRP A 265 9.03 -4.43 5.35
N PHE A 266 9.70 -3.90 6.37
CA PHE A 266 11.03 -3.30 6.19
C PHE A 266 12.09 -4.26 5.62
N LEU A 267 11.93 -5.58 5.80
CA LEU A 267 12.82 -6.57 5.17
C LEU A 267 12.70 -6.55 3.64
N SER A 268 11.53 -6.21 3.08
CA SER A 268 11.35 -6.12 1.62
C SER A 268 12.24 -5.03 1.02
N TYR A 269 12.43 -3.94 1.74
CA TYR A 269 13.29 -2.84 1.30
C TYR A 269 14.77 -3.23 1.37
N ILE A 270 15.21 -3.96 2.42
CA ILE A 270 16.58 -4.49 2.49
C ILE A 270 16.89 -5.39 1.30
N ALA A 271 15.92 -6.21 0.88
CA ALA A 271 16.08 -7.09 -0.28
C ALA A 271 16.20 -6.32 -1.61
N SER A 272 15.70 -5.09 -1.69
CA SER A 272 15.57 -4.32 -2.93
C SER A 272 16.37 -3.02 -2.98
N ARG A 273 16.89 -2.50 -1.84
CA ARG A 273 17.65 -1.24 -1.75
C ARG A 273 18.81 -1.36 -0.77
N ALA A 274 19.94 -0.74 -1.10
CA ALA A 274 21.13 -0.73 -0.25
C ALA A 274 21.06 0.30 0.88
N ASP A 275 20.35 1.41 0.69
CA ASP A 275 20.31 2.60 1.54
C ASP A 275 19.01 2.71 2.35
N THR A 276 18.26 1.62 2.47
CA THR A 276 17.00 1.61 3.22
C THR A 276 17.22 1.64 4.72
N ILE A 277 16.31 2.25 5.44
CA ILE A 277 16.25 2.21 6.91
C ILE A 277 14.85 1.81 7.39
N SER A 278 14.81 1.27 8.59
CA SER A 278 13.59 1.20 9.40
C SER A 278 13.60 2.29 10.45
N PHE A 279 12.46 2.87 10.75
CA PHE A 279 12.31 3.93 11.75
C PHE A 279 11.10 3.70 12.64
N SER A 280 11.15 4.24 13.86
CA SER A 280 9.99 4.33 14.75
C SER A 280 9.26 5.67 14.58
N ALA A 281 8.05 5.75 15.14
CA ALA A 281 7.31 7.02 15.17
C ALA A 281 8.04 8.09 15.97
N GLU A 282 8.76 7.71 17.04
CA GLU A 282 9.55 8.59 17.90
C GLU A 282 10.78 9.13 17.14
N GLU A 283 11.53 8.24 16.45
CA GLU A 283 12.67 8.66 15.63
C GLU A 283 12.27 9.62 14.53
N LEU A 284 11.10 9.37 13.89
CA LEU A 284 10.56 10.27 12.88
C LEU A 284 10.10 11.60 13.48
N SER A 285 9.49 11.60 14.66
CA SER A 285 9.10 12.81 15.39
C SER A 285 10.29 13.68 15.74
N ASP A 286 11.40 13.06 16.21
CA ASP A 286 12.65 13.75 16.49
C ASP A 286 13.26 14.36 15.22
N ARG A 287 13.19 13.64 14.10
CA ARG A 287 13.67 14.12 12.80
C ARG A 287 12.84 15.31 12.31
N LEU A 288 11.52 15.25 12.43
CA LEU A 288 10.60 16.34 12.12
C LEU A 288 10.90 17.60 12.97
N SER A 289 11.11 17.41 14.27
CA SER A 289 11.45 18.52 15.18
C SER A 289 12.73 19.24 14.79
N ARG A 290 13.77 18.49 14.39
CA ARG A 290 15.04 19.05 13.87
C ARG A 290 14.86 19.82 12.56
N GLN A 291 13.85 19.50 11.76
CA GLN A 291 13.48 20.20 10.53
C GLN A 291 12.55 21.40 10.80
N GLY A 292 12.20 21.66 12.07
CA GLY A 292 11.35 22.77 12.49
C GLY A 292 9.85 22.53 12.27
N PHE A 293 9.42 21.29 12.36
CA PHE A 293 8.03 20.90 12.51
C PHE A 293 7.69 20.67 13.99
N GLU A 294 6.46 20.93 14.35
CA GLU A 294 5.87 20.57 15.64
C GLU A 294 4.89 19.41 15.43
N VAL A 295 5.20 18.25 16.01
CA VAL A 295 4.28 17.09 15.96
C VAL A 295 3.10 17.36 16.86
N THR A 296 1.90 17.40 16.29
CA THR A 296 0.65 17.76 17.00
C THR A 296 -0.21 16.55 17.34
N SER A 297 -0.11 15.47 16.58
CA SER A 297 -0.77 14.21 16.89
C SER A 297 -0.05 13.03 16.22
N SER A 298 -0.24 11.86 16.80
CA SER A 298 0.24 10.58 16.26
C SER A 298 -0.67 9.45 16.72
N GLY A 299 -0.65 8.34 16.02
CA GLY A 299 -1.43 7.17 16.41
C GLY A 299 -1.21 5.97 15.51
N VAL A 300 -1.78 4.85 15.93
CA VAL A 300 -1.89 3.64 15.12
C VAL A 300 -3.03 3.84 14.13
N LEU A 301 -2.77 3.64 12.84
CA LEU A 301 -3.80 3.68 11.81
C LEU A 301 -4.37 2.29 11.55
N ILE A 302 -3.50 1.34 11.25
CA ILE A 302 -3.87 -0.06 11.10
C ILE A 302 -3.12 -0.83 12.20
N PRO A 303 -3.84 -1.48 13.12
CA PRO A 303 -3.22 -2.26 14.18
C PRO A 303 -2.15 -3.21 13.62
N ASP A 304 -1.01 -3.27 14.28
CA ASP A 304 0.15 -4.09 13.94
C ASP A 304 0.84 -3.79 12.59
N ILE A 305 0.36 -2.81 11.81
CA ILE A 305 0.86 -2.55 10.45
C ILE A 305 1.38 -1.13 10.28
N THR A 306 0.51 -0.10 10.43
CA THR A 306 0.89 1.29 10.13
C THR A 306 0.52 2.27 11.22
N LYS A 307 1.30 3.36 11.27
CA LYS A 307 1.05 4.51 12.14
C LYS A 307 0.94 5.79 11.32
N PHE A 308 0.44 6.84 11.95
CA PHE A 308 0.44 8.18 11.34
C PHE A 308 0.99 9.22 12.30
N LEU A 309 1.51 10.29 11.74
CA LEU A 309 1.97 11.51 12.40
C LEU A 309 1.34 12.72 11.71
N VAL A 310 0.92 13.71 12.49
CA VAL A 310 0.55 15.02 11.98
C VAL A 310 1.47 16.04 12.62
N ALA A 311 2.11 16.87 11.80
CA ALA A 311 3.01 17.91 12.25
C ALA A 311 2.66 19.27 11.61
N ARG A 312 2.97 20.38 12.26
CA ARG A 312 2.75 21.75 11.76
C ARG A 312 4.07 22.46 11.47
N VAL A 313 4.02 23.33 10.48
CA VAL A 313 5.06 24.34 10.24
C VAL A 313 4.68 25.62 11.00
N ASN A 314 5.59 26.13 11.81
CA ASN A 314 5.45 27.39 12.54
C ASN A 314 5.62 28.60 11.64
#